data_dfa25f3fd8c711f8e0c1ef08b956c0e3
#
_entry.id   dfa25f3fd8c711f8e0c1ef08b956c0e3
#
_cell.length_a   1.000
_cell.length_b   1.000
_cell.length_c   1.000
_cell.angle_alpha   90.00
_cell.angle_beta   90.00
_cell.angle_gamma   90.00
#
_symmetry.space_group_name_H-M   'P 1'
#
loop_
_entity.id
_entity.type
_entity.pdbx_description
1 polymer ?
#
loop_
_entity_poly.entity_id
_entity_poly.type
_entity_poly.pdbx_seq_one_letter_code
_entity_poly.pdbx_strand_id
1 'polypeptide(L)'
;MKYPVIDLHCDLLAHMLNMSKPDPFKREGIGCSFPDLAEGNVKLQVMAIFTATEKGSAALALRQSEIFASFLNEYPNDCTLVHDINTLSQITNSSKIGMIAAIENASGFCEEDEPLSIGFERLERIITNTKRILYISLTHHAENRFGGGNNSDAGLKEDGEKLLQYLNGKKIAVDFSHTSDALAQDILDYLSKHNLDVPILASHSNYRKVFNHMRNLPDDIAKAIIQRGGIIGVNFL
;
A
#
# COMPACT_ATOMS: atom_id res chain seq x y z
N MET A 1 27.19 -12.99 3.42
CA MET A 1 26.10 -12.94 2.40
C MET A 1 25.00 -12.01 2.92
N LYS A 2 24.62 -10.99 2.16
CA LYS A 2 23.43 -10.20 2.49
C LYS A 2 22.22 -10.95 1.92
N TYR A 3 21.21 -11.23 2.74
CA TYR A 3 19.96 -11.79 2.26
C TYR A 3 19.21 -10.76 1.39
N PRO A 4 18.53 -11.19 0.33
CA PRO A 4 17.64 -10.30 -0.42
C PRO A 4 16.48 -9.86 0.46
N VAL A 5 16.14 -8.57 0.39
CA VAL A 5 15.03 -7.97 1.14
C VAL A 5 13.90 -7.66 0.18
N ILE A 6 12.67 -7.99 0.60
CA ILE A 6 11.44 -7.50 0.01
C ILE A 6 10.85 -6.55 1.03
N ASP A 7 10.78 -5.28 0.67
CA ASP A 7 10.19 -4.24 1.52
C ASP A 7 8.80 -3.88 0.98
N LEU A 8 7.79 -4.07 1.83
CA LEU A 8 6.39 -3.93 1.44
C LEU A 8 5.85 -2.50 1.59
N HIS A 9 6.66 -1.56 2.10
CA HIS A 9 6.17 -0.20 2.30
C HIS A 9 7.29 0.84 2.41
N CYS A 10 7.21 1.91 1.65
CA CYS A 10 7.94 3.15 1.93
C CYS A 10 7.21 4.37 1.36
N ASP A 11 7.38 5.53 2.01
CA ASP A 11 6.75 6.82 1.66
C ASP A 11 7.59 7.70 0.74
N LEU A 12 8.46 7.11 -0.06
CA LEU A 12 9.36 7.86 -0.95
C LEU A 12 8.58 8.82 -1.87
N LEU A 13 7.45 8.39 -2.42
CA LEU A 13 6.63 9.20 -3.32
C LEU A 13 6.05 10.43 -2.63
N ALA A 14 5.53 10.28 -1.42
CA ALA A 14 5.00 11.40 -0.62
C ALA A 14 6.11 12.38 -0.23
N HIS A 15 7.29 11.86 0.17
CA HIS A 15 8.46 12.69 0.44
C HIS A 15 8.85 13.55 -0.78
N MET A 16 8.85 12.97 -1.95
CA MET A 16 9.24 13.65 -3.20
C MET A 16 8.26 14.71 -3.69
N LEU A 17 7.00 14.68 -3.26
CA LEU A 17 6.06 15.76 -3.56
C LEU A 17 6.54 17.14 -3.09
N ASN A 18 7.35 17.18 -2.03
CA ASN A 18 7.88 18.41 -1.44
C ASN A 18 9.18 18.88 -2.09
N MET A 19 9.71 18.12 -3.03
CA MET A 19 10.92 18.49 -3.76
C MET A 19 10.59 19.33 -5.01
N SER A 20 11.38 20.34 -5.30
CA SER A 20 11.26 21.12 -6.54
C SER A 20 11.47 20.25 -7.79
N LYS A 21 12.32 19.24 -7.68
CA LYS A 21 12.53 18.17 -8.66
C LYS A 21 12.65 16.84 -7.89
N PRO A 22 11.75 15.87 -8.12
CA PRO A 22 11.89 14.54 -7.55
C PRO A 22 13.21 13.89 -7.96
N ASP A 23 13.99 13.41 -6.97
CA ASP A 23 15.27 12.75 -7.19
C ASP A 23 15.40 11.53 -6.27
N PRO A 24 15.24 10.29 -6.79
CA PRO A 24 15.30 9.08 -5.99
C PRO A 24 16.71 8.73 -5.50
N PHE A 25 17.75 9.42 -5.97
CA PHE A 25 19.13 9.23 -5.51
C PHE A 25 19.50 10.09 -4.31
N LYS A 26 18.65 11.05 -3.94
CA LYS A 26 18.92 11.95 -2.82
C LYS A 26 18.66 11.24 -1.49
N ARG A 27 19.68 11.13 -0.65
CA ARG A 27 19.62 10.41 0.65
C ARG A 27 19.05 11.24 1.80
N GLU A 28 18.82 12.53 1.62
CA GLU A 28 18.38 13.42 2.69
C GLU A 28 16.92 13.17 3.10
N GLY A 29 16.70 12.96 4.38
CA GLY A 29 15.38 12.96 5.01
C GLY A 29 14.55 11.68 4.87
N ILE A 30 15.05 10.65 4.13
CA ILE A 30 14.35 9.37 3.97
C ILE A 30 15.35 8.24 3.75
N GLY A 31 15.13 7.09 4.38
CA GLY A 31 16.03 5.93 4.31
C GLY A 31 15.77 4.96 3.16
N CYS A 32 15.06 5.38 2.10
CA CYS A 32 14.70 4.52 0.98
C CYS A 32 15.04 5.15 -0.39
N SER A 33 16.12 5.96 -0.45
CA SER A 33 16.70 6.36 -1.73
C SER A 33 17.23 5.13 -2.49
N PHE A 34 17.34 5.21 -3.81
CA PHE A 34 17.89 4.09 -4.60
C PHE A 34 19.26 3.60 -4.09
N PRO A 35 20.21 4.47 -3.72
CA PRO A 35 21.44 4.03 -3.09
C PRO A 35 21.25 3.30 -1.75
N ASP A 36 20.31 3.75 -0.89
CA ASP A 36 20.04 3.10 0.39
C ASP A 36 19.42 1.72 0.18
N LEU A 37 18.46 1.61 -0.74
CA LEU A 37 17.83 0.34 -1.10
C LEU A 37 18.86 -0.66 -1.66
N ALA A 38 19.77 -0.19 -2.53
CA ALA A 38 20.84 -1.03 -3.07
C ALA A 38 21.83 -1.50 -1.97
N GLU A 39 22.23 -0.61 -1.07
CA GLU A 39 23.08 -0.95 0.08
C GLU A 39 22.39 -1.93 1.04
N GLY A 40 21.06 -1.79 1.23
CA GLY A 40 20.22 -2.69 2.00
C GLY A 40 19.99 -4.05 1.34
N ASN A 41 20.41 -4.25 0.09
CA ASN A 41 20.09 -5.42 -0.74
C ASN A 41 18.59 -5.62 -0.94
N VAL A 42 17.84 -4.49 -1.02
CA VAL A 42 16.40 -4.51 -1.33
C VAL A 42 16.24 -4.88 -2.80
N LYS A 43 15.52 -5.96 -3.06
CA LYS A 43 15.21 -6.47 -4.40
C LYS A 43 13.85 -6.03 -4.91
N LEU A 44 12.89 -5.89 -4.01
CA LEU A 44 11.59 -5.33 -4.30
C LEU A 44 11.27 -4.26 -3.26
N GLN A 45 10.91 -3.07 -3.73
CA GLN A 45 10.35 -2.00 -2.93
C GLN A 45 8.92 -1.71 -3.35
N VAL A 46 7.98 -1.84 -2.42
CA VAL A 46 6.62 -1.32 -2.61
C VAL A 46 6.61 0.15 -2.24
N MET A 47 6.21 1.00 -3.18
CA MET A 47 6.15 2.45 -3.00
C MET A 47 4.72 2.88 -2.73
N ALA A 48 4.47 3.37 -1.53
CA ALA A 48 3.17 3.84 -1.10
C ALA A 48 2.83 5.19 -1.74
N ILE A 49 1.64 5.27 -2.31
CA ILE A 49 0.95 6.51 -2.63
C ILE A 49 0.17 6.87 -1.36
N PHE A 50 0.77 7.68 -0.51
CA PHE A 50 0.20 8.06 0.78
C PHE A 50 -0.45 9.42 0.74
N THR A 51 -1.63 9.53 1.36
CA THR A 51 -2.30 10.80 1.63
C THR A 51 -3.04 10.78 2.96
N ALA A 52 -3.17 11.94 3.59
CA ALA A 52 -4.05 12.11 4.73
C ALA A 52 -5.54 12.03 4.31
N THR A 53 -6.45 11.95 5.28
CA THR A 53 -7.90 12.09 5.05
C THR A 53 -8.26 13.57 5.13
N GLU A 54 -8.10 14.28 4.01
CA GLU A 54 -8.32 15.72 3.91
C GLU A 54 -8.62 16.16 2.48
N LYS A 55 -9.15 17.36 2.31
CA LYS A 55 -9.39 17.94 0.99
C LYS A 55 -8.08 18.15 0.23
N GLY A 56 -8.03 17.73 -1.03
CA GLY A 56 -6.86 17.78 -1.88
C GLY A 56 -6.05 16.48 -1.92
N SER A 57 -6.37 15.51 -1.06
CA SER A 57 -5.71 14.19 -1.01
C SER A 57 -5.69 13.49 -2.35
N ALA A 58 -6.78 13.54 -3.07
CA ALA A 58 -6.92 12.90 -4.37
C ALA A 58 -5.98 13.49 -5.45
N ALA A 59 -5.77 14.80 -5.43
CA ALA A 59 -4.82 15.45 -6.33
C ALA A 59 -3.36 15.07 -5.98
N LEU A 60 -3.04 14.96 -4.69
CA LEU A 60 -1.71 14.54 -4.23
C LEU A 60 -1.42 13.08 -4.63
N ALA A 61 -2.39 12.17 -4.50
CA ALA A 61 -2.22 10.77 -4.90
C ALA A 61 -1.99 10.63 -6.41
N LEU A 62 -2.70 11.38 -7.24
CA LEU A 62 -2.46 11.40 -8.68
C LEU A 62 -1.02 11.85 -9.00
N ARG A 63 -0.55 12.93 -8.38
CA ARG A 63 0.84 13.40 -8.57
C ARG A 63 1.87 12.36 -8.12
N GLN A 64 1.65 11.66 -7.01
CA GLN A 64 2.53 10.56 -6.57
C GLN A 64 2.55 9.42 -7.60
N SER A 65 1.41 9.10 -8.21
CA SER A 65 1.35 8.08 -9.26
C SER A 65 2.13 8.49 -10.53
N GLU A 66 2.15 9.79 -10.85
CA GLU A 66 2.94 10.36 -11.95
C GLU A 66 4.44 10.31 -11.64
N ILE A 67 4.86 10.62 -10.40
CA ILE A 67 6.24 10.47 -9.95
C ILE A 67 6.69 9.00 -10.05
N PHE A 68 5.87 8.04 -9.61
CA PHE A 68 6.18 6.62 -9.78
C PHE A 68 6.39 6.24 -11.24
N ALA A 69 5.52 6.70 -12.14
CA ALA A 69 5.64 6.45 -13.58
C ALA A 69 6.92 7.07 -14.16
N SER A 70 7.33 8.25 -13.68
CA SER A 70 8.55 8.91 -14.15
C SER A 70 9.81 8.08 -13.83
N PHE A 71 9.87 7.44 -12.64
CA PHE A 71 11.03 6.62 -12.26
C PHE A 71 11.28 5.46 -13.24
N LEU A 72 10.23 4.79 -13.66
CA LEU A 72 10.34 3.68 -14.62
C LEU A 72 10.86 4.12 -15.99
N ASN A 73 10.59 5.38 -16.37
CA ASN A 73 11.02 5.94 -17.66
C ASN A 73 12.40 6.61 -17.57
N GLU A 74 12.67 7.32 -16.48
CA GLU A 74 13.90 8.11 -16.31
C GLU A 74 15.09 7.27 -15.83
N TYR A 75 14.82 6.20 -15.06
CA TYR A 75 15.84 5.36 -14.43
C TYR A 75 15.72 3.86 -14.82
N PRO A 76 15.63 3.53 -16.14
CA PRO A 76 15.41 2.15 -16.58
C PRO A 76 16.59 1.22 -16.30
N ASN A 77 17.77 1.75 -15.94
CA ASN A 77 18.93 0.97 -15.55
C ASN A 77 18.97 0.63 -14.05
N ASP A 78 18.25 1.42 -13.23
CA ASP A 78 18.28 1.33 -11.77
C ASP A 78 17.06 0.62 -11.19
N CYS A 79 15.91 0.77 -11.85
CA CYS A 79 14.67 0.14 -11.40
C CYS A 79 13.91 -0.54 -12.54
N THR A 80 12.96 -1.39 -12.16
CA THR A 80 12.06 -2.09 -13.10
C THR A 80 10.72 -2.39 -12.43
N LEU A 81 9.65 -2.34 -13.21
CA LEU A 81 8.31 -2.67 -12.72
C LEU A 81 8.19 -4.18 -12.46
N VAL A 82 7.68 -4.55 -11.29
CA VAL A 82 7.27 -5.92 -10.98
C VAL A 82 5.76 -6.02 -11.14
N HIS A 83 5.31 -6.79 -12.13
CA HIS A 83 3.90 -6.91 -12.45
C HIS A 83 3.38 -8.36 -12.40
N ASP A 84 4.29 -9.35 -12.34
CA ASP A 84 3.96 -10.76 -12.24
C ASP A 84 5.06 -11.56 -11.54
N ILE A 85 4.83 -12.87 -11.37
CA ILE A 85 5.76 -13.79 -10.71
C ILE A 85 7.06 -13.95 -11.51
N ASN A 86 7.04 -13.80 -12.83
CA ASN A 86 8.22 -13.95 -13.67
C ASN A 86 9.16 -12.76 -13.46
N THR A 87 8.63 -11.54 -13.49
CA THR A 87 9.39 -10.33 -13.20
C THR A 87 9.90 -10.32 -11.76
N LEU A 88 9.12 -10.79 -10.79
CA LEU A 88 9.56 -10.96 -9.41
C LEU A 88 10.75 -11.94 -9.30
N SER A 89 10.69 -13.06 -10.01
CA SER A 89 11.77 -14.05 -10.03
C SER A 89 13.04 -13.49 -10.67
N GLN A 90 12.91 -12.66 -11.69
CA GLN A 90 14.06 -12.06 -12.40
C GLN A 90 14.79 -11.02 -11.52
N ILE A 91 14.10 -10.21 -10.73
CA ILE A 91 14.75 -9.17 -9.92
C ILE A 91 15.60 -9.72 -8.80
N THR A 92 15.38 -10.94 -8.32
CA THR A 92 16.20 -11.55 -7.25
C THR A 92 17.66 -11.67 -7.63
N ASN A 93 17.95 -11.84 -8.92
CA ASN A 93 19.28 -11.95 -9.49
C ASN A 93 19.73 -10.70 -10.27
N SER A 94 18.92 -9.64 -10.25
CA SER A 94 19.19 -8.38 -10.92
C SER A 94 19.94 -7.40 -10.01
N SER A 95 20.69 -6.47 -10.61
CA SER A 95 21.19 -5.27 -9.94
C SER A 95 20.12 -4.18 -9.80
N LYS A 96 19.02 -4.29 -10.56
CA LYS A 96 17.91 -3.33 -10.50
C LYS A 96 17.02 -3.57 -9.29
N ILE A 97 16.39 -2.50 -8.81
CA ILE A 97 15.37 -2.54 -7.79
C ILE A 97 14.02 -2.81 -8.47
N GLY A 98 13.36 -3.89 -8.10
CA GLY A 98 11.96 -4.11 -8.48
C GLY A 98 11.07 -3.11 -7.78
N MET A 99 10.13 -2.51 -8.51
CA MET A 99 9.19 -1.53 -7.98
C MET A 99 7.75 -1.93 -8.27
N ILE A 100 6.88 -1.72 -7.31
CA ILE A 100 5.44 -1.80 -7.48
C ILE A 100 4.79 -0.74 -6.60
N ALA A 101 3.70 -0.12 -7.06
CA ALA A 101 2.99 0.87 -6.29
C ALA A 101 1.93 0.24 -5.38
N ALA A 102 1.59 0.93 -4.30
CA ALA A 102 0.44 0.64 -3.44
C ALA A 102 -0.27 1.95 -3.08
N ILE A 103 -1.49 1.87 -2.56
CA ILE A 103 -2.21 3.03 -2.06
C ILE A 103 -2.36 2.88 -0.55
N GLU A 104 -1.82 3.84 0.19
CA GLU A 104 -2.05 3.96 1.62
C GLU A 104 -3.06 5.06 1.89
N ASN A 105 -4.19 4.66 2.47
CA ASN A 105 -5.40 5.45 2.67
C ASN A 105 -6.22 5.70 1.39
N ALA A 106 -7.37 5.06 1.31
CA ALA A 106 -8.29 5.16 0.17
C ALA A 106 -8.83 6.59 -0.08
N SER A 107 -8.71 7.51 0.89
CA SER A 107 -8.95 8.96 0.68
C SER A 107 -8.08 9.55 -0.44
N GLY A 108 -6.97 8.90 -0.79
CA GLY A 108 -6.11 9.29 -1.91
C GLY A 108 -6.75 9.12 -3.29
N PHE A 109 -7.78 8.31 -3.42
CA PHE A 109 -8.52 8.25 -4.67
C PHE A 109 -9.97 8.74 -4.56
N CYS A 110 -10.54 8.82 -3.34
CA CYS A 110 -11.90 9.32 -3.13
C CYS A 110 -11.99 10.10 -1.81
N GLU A 111 -12.15 11.42 -1.92
CA GLU A 111 -12.32 12.30 -0.76
C GLU A 111 -13.73 12.14 -0.14
N GLU A 112 -13.91 12.61 1.10
CA GLU A 112 -15.11 12.37 1.90
C GLU A 112 -16.41 12.83 1.23
N ASP A 113 -16.37 13.99 0.57
CA ASP A 113 -17.55 14.65 0.00
C ASP A 113 -17.76 14.37 -1.50
N GLU A 114 -16.99 13.45 -2.09
CA GLU A 114 -17.06 13.13 -3.52
C GLU A 114 -18.00 11.95 -3.80
N PRO A 115 -18.66 11.91 -4.98
CA PRO A 115 -19.29 10.69 -5.45
C PRO A 115 -18.28 9.55 -5.60
N LEU A 116 -18.59 8.34 -5.09
CA LEU A 116 -17.70 7.19 -5.13
C LEU A 116 -17.32 6.79 -6.58
N SER A 117 -18.20 7.06 -7.56
CA SER A 117 -17.90 6.83 -8.98
C SER A 117 -16.69 7.64 -9.47
N ILE A 118 -16.57 8.90 -9.03
CA ILE A 118 -15.40 9.76 -9.35
C ILE A 118 -14.15 9.19 -8.70
N GLY A 119 -14.26 8.67 -7.47
CA GLY A 119 -13.17 7.97 -6.79
C GLY A 119 -12.67 6.76 -7.59
N PHE A 120 -13.57 5.91 -8.08
CA PHE A 120 -13.19 4.75 -8.90
C PHE A 120 -12.57 5.14 -10.25
N GLU A 121 -13.07 6.18 -10.93
CA GLU A 121 -12.43 6.70 -12.14
C GLU A 121 -10.99 7.16 -11.86
N ARG A 122 -10.77 7.82 -10.72
CA ARG A 122 -9.44 8.25 -10.29
C ARG A 122 -8.54 7.07 -9.92
N LEU A 123 -9.08 6.05 -9.25
CA LEU A 123 -8.35 4.81 -8.95
C LEU A 123 -7.87 4.12 -10.23
N GLU A 124 -8.72 4.00 -11.26
CA GLU A 124 -8.33 3.45 -12.57
C GLU A 124 -7.24 4.30 -13.25
N ARG A 125 -7.27 5.62 -13.06
CA ARG A 125 -6.22 6.51 -13.56
C ARG A 125 -4.89 6.30 -12.82
N ILE A 126 -4.92 6.14 -11.49
CA ILE A 126 -3.72 5.79 -10.70
C ILE A 126 -3.17 4.43 -11.16
N ILE A 127 -4.01 3.42 -11.34
CA ILE A 127 -3.61 2.11 -11.85
C ILE A 127 -2.99 2.22 -13.26
N THR A 128 -3.54 3.07 -14.11
CA THR A 128 -3.00 3.33 -15.47
C THR A 128 -1.60 3.92 -15.41
N ASN A 129 -1.36 4.90 -14.51
CA ASN A 129 -0.04 5.53 -14.33
C ASN A 129 0.98 4.52 -13.79
N THR A 130 0.61 3.77 -12.75
CA THR A 130 1.50 2.85 -12.04
C THR A 130 1.61 1.48 -12.72
N LYS A 131 0.75 1.18 -13.70
CA LYS A 131 0.57 -0.11 -14.40
C LYS A 131 0.06 -1.23 -13.49
N ARG A 132 0.31 -1.18 -12.19
CA ARG A 132 -0.15 -2.14 -11.19
C ARG A 132 -0.14 -1.53 -9.79
N ILE A 133 -1.15 -1.88 -9.01
CA ILE A 133 -1.22 -1.64 -7.56
C ILE A 133 -1.15 -3.00 -6.85
N LEU A 134 -0.28 -3.13 -5.84
CA LEU A 134 -0.16 -4.34 -5.04
C LEU A 134 -1.28 -4.45 -4.01
N TYR A 135 -1.51 -3.37 -3.27
CA TYR A 135 -2.54 -3.31 -2.25
C TYR A 135 -3.15 -1.91 -2.10
N ILE A 136 -4.29 -1.87 -1.42
CA ILE A 136 -4.95 -0.65 -0.97
C ILE A 136 -5.24 -0.80 0.53
N SER A 137 -4.72 0.14 1.35
CA SER A 137 -5.18 0.33 2.72
C SER A 137 -6.44 1.19 2.69
N LEU A 138 -7.53 0.71 3.31
CA LEU A 138 -8.80 1.46 3.32
C LEU A 138 -8.65 2.77 4.10
N THR A 139 -7.85 2.75 5.15
CA THR A 139 -7.68 3.85 6.12
C THR A 139 -6.21 4.09 6.42
N HIS A 140 -5.94 5.20 7.12
CA HIS A 140 -4.70 5.42 7.87
C HIS A 140 -5.00 5.48 9.37
N HIS A 141 -4.54 6.48 10.11
CA HIS A 141 -4.80 6.56 11.56
C HIS A 141 -6.25 6.88 11.91
N ALA A 142 -6.85 7.81 11.17
CA ALA A 142 -8.21 8.30 11.41
C ALA A 142 -9.26 7.47 10.67
N GLU A 143 -10.49 7.64 11.08
CA GLU A 143 -11.66 7.18 10.36
C GLU A 143 -11.83 7.98 9.06
N ASN A 144 -12.30 7.32 8.01
CA ASN A 144 -12.70 7.92 6.74
C ASN A 144 -14.02 7.30 6.24
N ARG A 145 -14.44 7.62 5.02
CA ARG A 145 -15.66 7.10 4.40
C ARG A 145 -15.67 5.57 4.19
N PHE A 146 -14.51 4.90 4.18
CA PHE A 146 -14.39 3.46 3.94
C PHE A 146 -14.38 2.63 5.24
N GLY A 147 -13.98 3.23 6.37
CA GLY A 147 -13.94 2.52 7.65
C GLY A 147 -13.10 3.21 8.72
N GLY A 148 -12.79 2.48 9.78
CA GLY A 148 -12.00 2.94 10.92
C GLY A 148 -10.50 2.73 10.78
N GLY A 149 -9.70 3.78 10.98
CA GLY A 149 -8.25 3.66 11.14
C GLY A 149 -7.86 3.17 12.53
N ASN A 150 -6.58 2.91 12.76
CA ASN A 150 -6.11 2.32 14.03
C ASN A 150 -6.31 3.23 15.28
N ASN A 151 -6.68 4.48 15.11
CA ASN A 151 -7.08 5.39 16.22
C ASN A 151 -8.61 5.52 16.34
N SER A 152 -9.39 4.62 15.72
CA SER A 152 -10.85 4.60 15.72
C SER A 152 -11.36 3.21 16.09
N ASP A 153 -12.57 3.12 16.63
CA ASP A 153 -13.29 1.87 16.88
C ASP A 153 -14.32 1.57 15.77
N ALA A 154 -14.40 2.40 14.73
CA ALA A 154 -15.33 2.19 13.63
C ALA A 154 -14.95 0.96 12.79
N GLY A 155 -15.96 0.23 12.34
CA GLY A 155 -15.83 -0.91 11.44
C GLY A 155 -15.87 -0.52 9.96
N LEU A 156 -16.25 -1.48 9.12
CA LEU A 156 -16.42 -1.31 7.69
C LEU A 156 -17.67 -0.46 7.39
N LYS A 157 -17.52 0.52 6.52
CA LYS A 157 -18.63 1.38 6.07
C LYS A 157 -19.10 1.00 4.67
N GLU A 158 -20.24 1.52 4.26
CA GLU A 158 -20.88 1.21 2.98
C GLU A 158 -19.96 1.41 1.77
N ASP A 159 -19.16 2.49 1.75
CA ASP A 159 -18.21 2.72 0.66
C ASP A 159 -17.02 1.76 0.72
N GLY A 160 -16.64 1.30 1.91
CA GLY A 160 -15.68 0.21 2.09
C GLY A 160 -16.19 -1.11 1.51
N GLU A 161 -17.46 -1.47 1.75
CA GLU A 161 -18.09 -2.63 1.14
C GLU A 161 -18.07 -2.57 -0.39
N LYS A 162 -18.42 -1.41 -0.96
CA LYS A 162 -18.38 -1.18 -2.42
C LYS A 162 -16.95 -1.30 -2.97
N LEU A 163 -15.94 -0.83 -2.22
CA LEU A 163 -14.55 -1.00 -2.60
C LEU A 163 -14.15 -2.48 -2.60
N LEU A 164 -14.52 -3.26 -1.58
CA LEU A 164 -14.25 -4.71 -1.55
C LEU A 164 -14.91 -5.43 -2.74
N GLN A 165 -16.15 -5.07 -3.10
CA GLN A 165 -16.81 -5.61 -4.29
C GLN A 165 -16.08 -5.23 -5.59
N TYR A 166 -15.63 -3.96 -5.70
CA TYR A 166 -14.85 -3.51 -6.84
C TYR A 166 -13.52 -4.26 -6.98
N LEU A 167 -12.86 -4.62 -5.87
CA LEU A 167 -11.58 -5.33 -5.86
C LEU A 167 -11.71 -6.82 -6.18
N ASN A 168 -12.92 -7.40 -6.14
CA ASN A 168 -13.16 -8.82 -6.38
C ASN A 168 -12.57 -9.28 -7.72
N GLY A 169 -11.65 -10.26 -7.68
CA GLY A 169 -10.95 -10.80 -8.85
C GLY A 169 -9.87 -9.91 -9.49
N LYS A 170 -9.67 -8.66 -9.01
CA LYS A 170 -8.67 -7.72 -9.58
C LYS A 170 -7.22 -8.03 -9.17
N LYS A 171 -7.01 -8.95 -8.21
CA LYS A 171 -5.68 -9.29 -7.66
C LYS A 171 -4.95 -8.06 -7.07
N ILE A 172 -5.70 -7.13 -6.52
CA ILE A 172 -5.23 -6.04 -5.66
C ILE A 172 -5.60 -6.44 -4.24
N ALA A 173 -4.62 -6.50 -3.35
CA ALA A 173 -4.85 -6.90 -1.98
C ALA A 173 -5.46 -5.76 -1.14
N VAL A 174 -6.21 -6.12 -0.11
CA VAL A 174 -6.54 -5.20 0.98
C VAL A 174 -5.44 -5.30 2.03
N ASP A 175 -4.92 -4.14 2.42
CA ASP A 175 -3.89 -4.04 3.45
C ASP A 175 -4.53 -3.77 4.82
N PHE A 176 -4.15 -4.56 5.80
CA PHE A 176 -4.63 -4.47 7.18
C PHE A 176 -3.74 -3.60 8.07
N SER A 177 -2.66 -3.05 7.51
CA SER A 177 -1.93 -2.00 8.20
C SER A 177 -2.81 -0.77 8.34
N HIS A 178 -2.81 -0.17 9.52
CA HIS A 178 -3.66 0.97 9.89
C HIS A 178 -5.17 0.74 10.00
N THR A 179 -5.68 -0.48 9.89
CA THR A 179 -7.09 -0.74 10.21
C THR A 179 -7.35 -0.67 11.72
N SER A 180 -8.55 -0.26 12.11
CA SER A 180 -9.08 -0.60 13.44
C SER A 180 -9.29 -2.12 13.55
N ASP A 181 -9.39 -2.64 14.76
CA ASP A 181 -9.70 -4.07 14.97
C ASP A 181 -11.09 -4.41 14.42
N ALA A 182 -12.06 -3.51 14.59
CA ALA A 182 -13.40 -3.67 14.05
C ALA A 182 -13.39 -3.70 12.51
N LEU A 183 -12.69 -2.77 11.86
CA LEU A 183 -12.57 -2.76 10.40
C LEU A 183 -11.92 -4.05 9.89
N ALA A 184 -10.84 -4.50 10.54
CA ALA A 184 -10.15 -5.73 10.15
C ALA A 184 -11.07 -6.95 10.21
N GLN A 185 -11.84 -7.10 11.30
CA GLN A 185 -12.81 -8.19 11.46
C GLN A 185 -13.95 -8.09 10.45
N ASP A 186 -14.53 -6.91 10.27
CA ASP A 186 -15.64 -6.70 9.34
C ASP A 186 -15.25 -7.00 7.89
N ILE A 187 -14.01 -6.64 7.48
CA ILE A 187 -13.47 -7.01 6.16
C ILE A 187 -13.45 -8.54 6.00
N LEU A 188 -12.90 -9.28 6.98
CA LEU A 188 -12.83 -10.75 6.93
C LEU A 188 -14.23 -11.37 6.81
N ASP A 189 -15.17 -10.88 7.60
CA ASP A 189 -16.55 -11.36 7.62
C ASP A 189 -17.26 -11.04 6.29
N TYR A 190 -17.08 -9.83 5.77
CA TYR A 190 -17.67 -9.39 4.50
C TYR A 190 -17.15 -10.21 3.32
N LEU A 191 -15.82 -10.38 3.21
CA LEU A 191 -15.20 -11.20 2.17
C LEU A 191 -15.71 -12.65 2.20
N SER A 192 -15.84 -13.22 3.39
CA SER A 192 -16.34 -14.60 3.60
C SER A 192 -17.81 -14.72 3.26
N LYS A 193 -18.65 -13.81 3.78
CA LYS A 193 -20.10 -13.79 3.56
C LYS A 193 -20.48 -13.67 2.09
N HIS A 194 -19.73 -12.86 1.33
CA HIS A 194 -20.01 -12.59 -0.07
C HIS A 194 -19.14 -13.41 -1.04
N ASN A 195 -18.31 -14.34 -0.51
CA ASN A 195 -17.40 -15.19 -1.29
C ASN A 195 -16.54 -14.39 -2.28
N LEU A 196 -15.96 -13.27 -1.82
CA LEU A 196 -15.15 -12.40 -2.66
C LEU A 196 -13.70 -12.92 -2.76
N ASP A 197 -13.17 -12.94 -3.99
CA ASP A 197 -11.76 -13.24 -4.28
C ASP A 197 -10.93 -11.96 -4.18
N VAL A 198 -10.64 -11.54 -2.95
CA VAL A 198 -9.79 -10.39 -2.64
C VAL A 198 -8.65 -10.85 -1.74
N PRO A 199 -7.39 -10.79 -2.20
CA PRO A 199 -6.24 -11.08 -1.36
C PRO A 199 -6.14 -10.10 -0.18
N ILE A 200 -5.56 -10.56 0.93
CA ILE A 200 -5.30 -9.72 2.11
C ILE A 200 -3.83 -9.81 2.52
N LEU A 201 -3.31 -8.75 3.09
CA LEU A 201 -1.96 -8.70 3.67
C LEU A 201 -1.89 -7.66 4.80
N ALA A 202 -0.77 -7.59 5.48
CA ALA A 202 -0.38 -6.43 6.28
C ALA A 202 0.99 -5.96 5.81
N SER A 203 1.04 -4.79 5.20
CA SER A 203 2.25 -4.30 4.54
C SER A 203 3.37 -3.92 5.50
N HIS A 204 3.03 -3.33 6.66
CA HIS A 204 3.98 -2.83 7.65
C HIS A 204 3.35 -2.82 9.06
N SER A 205 3.26 -3.98 9.68
CA SER A 205 2.67 -4.16 11.01
C SER A 205 3.45 -5.14 11.84
N ASN A 206 3.54 -4.87 13.14
CA ASN A 206 4.10 -5.80 14.11
C ASN A 206 3.00 -6.63 14.79
N TYR A 207 3.39 -7.46 15.74
CA TYR A 207 2.51 -8.39 16.40
C TYR A 207 2.16 -7.88 17.82
N ARG A 208 0.86 -7.70 18.11
CA ARG A 208 0.38 -7.09 19.36
C ARG A 208 0.80 -7.87 20.59
N LYS A 209 0.90 -9.19 20.49
CA LYS A 209 1.35 -10.03 21.60
C LYS A 209 2.82 -9.81 21.98
N VAL A 210 3.66 -9.34 21.04
CA VAL A 210 5.05 -8.96 21.31
C VAL A 210 5.13 -7.55 21.89
N PHE A 211 4.39 -6.62 21.33
CA PHE A 211 4.28 -5.26 21.82
C PHE A 211 2.84 -4.78 21.77
N ASN A 212 2.23 -4.62 22.94
CA ASN A 212 0.81 -4.28 23.07
C ASN A 212 0.55 -2.82 22.68
N HIS A 213 0.25 -2.61 21.41
CA HIS A 213 -0.11 -1.33 20.83
C HIS A 213 -1.21 -1.50 19.79
N MET A 214 -2.17 -0.55 19.72
CA MET A 214 -3.32 -0.62 18.80
C MET A 214 -2.92 -0.70 17.33
N ARG A 215 -1.75 -0.17 16.96
CA ARG A 215 -1.20 -0.22 15.60
C ARG A 215 -0.74 -1.63 15.18
N ASN A 216 -0.53 -2.52 16.15
CA ASN A 216 -0.06 -3.87 15.91
C ASN A 216 -1.23 -4.86 15.74
N LEU A 217 -1.02 -5.89 14.93
CA LEU A 217 -2.03 -6.89 14.61
C LEU A 217 -2.38 -7.76 15.83
N PRO A 218 -3.68 -7.93 16.15
CA PRO A 218 -4.12 -8.97 17.08
C PRO A 218 -3.89 -10.37 16.51
N ASP A 219 -3.87 -11.38 17.41
CA ASP A 219 -3.52 -12.77 17.08
C ASP A 219 -4.44 -13.39 16.02
N ASP A 220 -5.72 -13.14 16.11
CA ASP A 220 -6.77 -13.67 15.23
C ASP A 220 -6.66 -13.09 13.82
N ILE A 221 -6.43 -11.79 13.72
CA ILE A 221 -6.23 -11.11 12.43
C ILE A 221 -4.93 -11.58 11.76
N ALA A 222 -3.81 -11.65 12.50
CA ALA A 222 -2.55 -12.16 11.98
C ALA A 222 -2.68 -13.61 11.46
N LYS A 223 -3.40 -14.48 12.20
CA LYS A 223 -3.68 -15.84 11.77
C LYS A 223 -4.56 -15.88 10.52
N ALA A 224 -5.60 -15.05 10.45
CA ALA A 224 -6.49 -14.98 9.29
C ALA A 224 -5.74 -14.58 8.02
N ILE A 225 -4.82 -13.59 8.11
CA ILE A 225 -3.96 -13.17 6.99
C ILE A 225 -3.16 -14.39 6.47
N ILE A 226 -2.45 -15.09 7.36
CA ILE A 226 -1.60 -16.24 6.98
C ILE A 226 -2.44 -17.41 6.44
N GLN A 227 -3.58 -17.71 7.05
CA GLN A 227 -4.48 -18.80 6.62
C GLN A 227 -5.08 -18.55 5.21
N ARG A 228 -5.24 -17.28 4.81
CA ARG A 228 -5.67 -16.88 3.47
C ARG A 228 -4.51 -16.76 2.47
N GLY A 229 -3.29 -17.17 2.85
CA GLY A 229 -2.10 -17.10 1.98
C GLY A 229 -1.50 -15.71 1.88
N GLY A 230 -1.89 -14.78 2.75
CA GLY A 230 -1.33 -13.44 2.82
C GLY A 230 0.03 -13.39 3.51
N ILE A 231 0.65 -12.24 3.48
CA ILE A 231 1.96 -11.95 4.08
C ILE A 231 1.86 -10.79 5.08
N ILE A 232 2.79 -10.76 6.02
CA ILE A 232 2.92 -9.68 7.00
C ILE A 232 4.33 -9.10 6.88
N GLY A 233 4.43 -7.83 6.49
CA GLY A 233 5.66 -7.04 6.55
C GLY A 233 5.90 -6.53 7.96
N VAL A 234 7.12 -6.73 8.46
CA VAL A 234 7.51 -6.27 9.78
C VAL A 234 7.86 -4.78 9.73
N ASN A 235 7.37 -4.03 10.71
CA ASN A 235 7.64 -2.61 10.89
C ASN A 235 8.75 -2.40 11.92
N PHE A 236 9.65 -1.45 11.68
CA PHE A 236 10.76 -1.10 12.60
C PHE A 236 10.46 0.14 13.46
N LEU A 237 9.24 0.68 13.41
CA LEU A 237 8.81 1.82 14.24
C LEU A 237 8.21 1.38 15.56
#